data_7e481873f21bfae9ca4dc5e061d32fb2
#
_entry.id   7e481873f21bfae9ca4dc5e061d32fb2
#
_cell.length_a   1.000
_cell.length_b   1.000
_cell.length_c   1.000
_cell.angle_alpha   90.00
_cell.angle_beta   90.00
_cell.angle_gamma   90.00
#
_symmetry.space_group_name_H-M   'P 1'
#
loop_
_entity.id
_entity.type
_entity.pdbx_description
1 polymer ?
#
loop_
_entity_poly.entity_id
_entity_poly.type
_entity_poly.pdbx_seq_one_letter_code
_entity_poly.pdbx_strand_id
1 'polypeptide(L)'
;MGIHSTINLPESYTDLDQTLNSADLILSDAVANATTLFHTPVVSSINGKEVVSRVMVLREFNLAKKIMRFHTDHRAAKIKHFTENSNVSVIGYDPDL
;
A
#
# COMPACT_ATOMS: atom_id res chain seq x y z
N MET A 1 -8.93 -13.03 -14.64
CA MET A 1 -9.47 -13.22 -14.04
C MET A 1 -9.64 -12.77 -12.99
N GLY A 2 -9.56 -12.22 -12.62
CA GLY A 2 -9.41 -11.49 -11.51
C GLY A 2 -10.46 -11.40 -10.53
N ILE A 3 -11.03 -12.36 -10.22
CA ILE A 3 -12.10 -12.30 -9.25
C ILE A 3 -11.53 -12.66 -7.91
N HIS A 4 -10.71 -11.80 -7.38
CA HIS A 4 -10.07 -12.09 -6.10
C HIS A 4 -10.68 -11.30 -4.96
N SER A 5 -11.31 -10.19 -5.26
CA SER A 5 -11.87 -9.32 -4.24
C SER A 5 -13.38 -9.48 -4.14
N THR A 6 -13.90 -9.45 -2.92
CA THR A 6 -15.34 -9.43 -2.66
C THR A 6 -15.86 -8.03 -2.41
N ILE A 7 -14.99 -7.02 -2.48
CA ILE A 7 -15.41 -5.64 -2.27
C ILE A 7 -16.13 -5.08 -3.50
N ASN A 8 -17.05 -4.18 -3.26
CA ASN A 8 -17.78 -3.49 -4.31
C ASN A 8 -17.19 -2.10 -4.51
N LEU A 9 -16.76 -1.81 -5.72
CA LEU A 9 -16.21 -0.51 -6.08
C LEU A 9 -17.10 0.16 -7.09
N PRO A 10 -17.20 1.51 -7.08
CA PRO A 10 -17.95 2.22 -8.11
C PRO A 10 -17.25 2.10 -9.46
N GLU A 11 -18.02 2.24 -10.54
CA GLU A 11 -17.46 2.21 -11.89
C GLU A 11 -16.61 3.44 -12.18
N SER A 12 -16.94 4.57 -11.56
CA SER A 12 -16.17 5.80 -11.69
C SER A 12 -16.22 6.55 -10.37
N TYR A 13 -15.28 7.47 -10.21
CA TYR A 13 -15.16 8.25 -8.99
C TYR A 13 -15.49 9.72 -9.28
N THR A 14 -16.40 10.30 -8.51
CA THR A 14 -16.87 11.65 -8.73
C THR A 14 -16.44 12.64 -7.64
N ASP A 15 -15.90 12.15 -6.53
CA ASP A 15 -15.43 13.03 -5.47
C ASP A 15 -14.34 12.35 -4.63
N LEU A 16 -13.66 13.15 -3.79
CA LEU A 16 -12.55 12.67 -2.97
C LEU A 16 -12.99 11.71 -1.87
N ASP A 17 -14.16 11.91 -1.28
CA ASP A 17 -14.65 11.03 -0.24
C ASP A 17 -14.92 9.64 -0.78
N GLN A 18 -15.51 9.54 -1.96
CA GLN A 18 -15.73 8.27 -2.63
C GLN A 18 -14.42 7.56 -2.93
N THR A 19 -13.43 8.31 -3.42
CA THR A 19 -12.09 7.77 -3.71
C THR A 19 -11.43 7.26 -2.42
N LEU A 20 -11.51 8.02 -1.34
CA LEU A 20 -10.91 7.64 -0.07
C LEU A 20 -11.57 6.40 0.52
N ASN A 21 -12.90 6.31 0.43
CA ASN A 21 -13.63 5.14 0.90
C ASN A 21 -13.23 3.88 0.12
N SER A 22 -13.06 4.00 -1.19
CA SER A 22 -12.62 2.88 -2.02
C SER A 22 -11.18 2.47 -1.67
N ALA A 23 -10.31 3.43 -1.42
CA ALA A 23 -8.95 3.14 -1.01
C ALA A 23 -8.91 2.38 0.31
N ASP A 24 -9.75 2.78 1.28
CA ASP A 24 -9.86 2.09 2.56
C ASP A 24 -10.33 0.64 2.36
N LEU A 25 -11.36 0.42 1.55
CA LEU A 25 -11.86 -0.92 1.28
C LEU A 25 -10.79 -1.79 0.62
N ILE A 26 -10.09 -1.26 -0.38
CA ILE A 26 -9.07 -2.00 -1.12
C ILE A 26 -7.92 -2.38 -0.21
N LEU A 27 -7.41 -1.44 0.58
CA LEU A 27 -6.24 -1.69 1.42
C LEU A 27 -6.59 -2.56 2.63
N SER A 28 -7.76 -2.37 3.23
CA SER A 28 -8.20 -3.22 4.33
C SER A 28 -8.45 -4.65 3.87
N ASP A 29 -9.04 -4.83 2.70
CA ASP A 29 -9.24 -6.16 2.11
C ASP A 29 -7.89 -6.81 1.79
N ALA A 30 -6.93 -6.05 1.28
CA ALA A 30 -5.61 -6.56 0.96
C ALA A 30 -4.91 -7.15 2.19
N VAL A 31 -5.03 -6.48 3.33
CA VAL A 31 -4.46 -6.96 4.60
C VAL A 31 -5.20 -8.21 5.08
N ALA A 32 -6.53 -8.21 5.04
CA ALA A 32 -7.34 -9.28 5.62
C ALA A 32 -7.27 -10.56 4.79
N ASN A 33 -7.29 -10.44 3.46
CA ASN A 33 -7.48 -11.57 2.57
C ASN A 33 -6.29 -11.89 1.66
N ALA A 34 -5.42 -10.90 1.41
CA ALA A 34 -4.23 -11.05 0.56
C ALA A 34 -4.57 -11.60 -0.84
N THR A 35 -5.74 -11.25 -1.36
CA THR A 35 -6.22 -11.77 -2.65
C THR A 35 -6.00 -10.83 -3.81
N THR A 36 -5.56 -9.59 -3.54
CA THR A 36 -5.26 -8.61 -4.57
C THR A 36 -3.80 -8.21 -4.50
N LEU A 37 -3.31 -7.58 -5.56
CA LEU A 37 -1.92 -7.13 -5.61
C LEU A 37 -1.64 -5.97 -4.64
N PHE A 38 -2.66 -5.37 -4.07
CA PHE A 38 -2.48 -4.31 -3.08
C PHE A 38 -1.87 -4.80 -1.77
N HIS A 39 -1.83 -6.13 -1.51
CA HIS A 39 -1.14 -6.61 -0.31
C HIS A 39 0.40 -6.60 -0.47
N THR A 40 0.89 -6.38 -1.68
CA THR A 40 2.33 -6.25 -1.97
C THR A 40 2.61 -4.98 -2.76
N PRO A 41 2.35 -3.79 -2.17
CA PRO A 41 2.60 -2.54 -2.88
C PRO A 41 4.09 -2.24 -3.01
N VAL A 42 4.40 -1.24 -3.83
CA VAL A 42 5.76 -0.74 -3.97
C VAL A 42 5.96 0.40 -2.98
N VAL A 43 6.98 0.27 -2.14
CA VAL A 43 7.35 1.31 -1.18
C VAL A 43 8.66 1.94 -1.63
N SER A 44 8.65 3.25 -1.78
CA SER A 44 9.82 4.01 -2.22
C SER A 44 10.30 4.89 -1.10
N SER A 45 11.62 4.96 -0.93
CA SER A 45 12.26 5.81 0.06
C SER A 45 13.49 6.46 -0.55
N ILE A 46 14.07 7.41 0.16
CA ILE A 46 15.22 8.17 -0.29
C ILE A 46 16.46 7.69 0.45
N ASN A 47 17.51 7.38 -0.32
CA ASN A 47 18.83 7.04 0.20
C ASN A 47 19.83 8.05 -0.35
N GLY A 48 20.14 9.07 0.45
CA GLY A 48 20.98 10.16 -0.03
C GLY A 48 20.29 10.92 -1.16
N LYS A 49 20.82 10.79 -2.37
CA LYS A 49 20.27 11.43 -3.56
C LYS A 49 19.48 10.46 -4.45
N GLU A 50 19.38 9.20 -4.02
CA GLU A 50 18.73 8.17 -4.81
C GLU A 50 17.35 7.83 -4.26
N VAL A 51 16.44 7.46 -5.15
CA VAL A 51 15.15 6.90 -4.77
C VAL A 51 15.25 5.38 -4.90
N VAL A 52 14.90 4.67 -3.84
CA VAL A 52 14.94 3.21 -3.80
C VAL A 52 13.51 2.70 -3.67
N SER A 53 13.11 1.79 -4.54
CA SER A 53 11.77 1.21 -4.55
C SER A 53 11.83 -0.29 -4.35
N ARG A 54 10.94 -0.82 -3.51
CA ARG A 54 10.86 -2.24 -3.22
C ARG A 54 9.42 -2.68 -3.03
N VAL A 55 9.14 -3.93 -3.38
CA VAL A 55 7.87 -4.56 -3.05
C VAL A 55 7.92 -4.99 -1.58
N MET A 56 6.91 -4.63 -0.80
CA MET A 56 6.81 -5.00 0.60
C MET A 56 5.43 -5.56 0.89
N VAL A 57 5.32 -6.43 1.88
CA VAL A 57 4.04 -7.02 2.26
C VAL A 57 3.33 -6.10 3.23
N LEU A 58 2.12 -5.66 2.88
CA LEU A 58 1.29 -4.84 3.74
C LEU A 58 0.64 -5.73 4.80
N ARG A 59 0.92 -5.44 6.07
CA ARG A 59 0.44 -6.24 7.20
C ARG A 59 -0.65 -5.58 8.01
N GLU A 60 -0.70 -4.27 8.00
CA GLU A 60 -1.73 -3.52 8.71
C GLU A 60 -2.05 -2.25 7.95
N PHE A 61 -3.33 -1.92 7.89
CA PHE A 61 -3.79 -0.64 7.37
C PHE A 61 -4.92 -0.13 8.26
N ASN A 62 -4.78 1.09 8.75
CA ASN A 62 -5.83 1.74 9.53
C ASN A 62 -5.91 3.19 9.10
N LEU A 63 -6.97 3.52 8.34
CA LEU A 63 -7.14 4.85 7.81
C LEU A 63 -7.35 5.90 8.91
N ALA A 64 -8.16 5.58 9.91
CA ALA A 64 -8.48 6.51 10.99
C ALA A 64 -7.23 6.91 11.79
N LYS A 65 -6.35 5.94 12.04
CA LYS A 65 -5.11 6.18 12.76
C LYS A 65 -3.95 6.53 11.86
N LYS A 66 -4.16 6.49 10.53
CA LYS A 66 -3.14 6.78 9.52
C LYS A 66 -1.91 5.89 9.68
N ILE A 67 -2.14 4.59 9.85
CA ILE A 67 -1.08 3.61 10.04
C ILE A 67 -1.05 2.64 8.87
N MET A 68 0.16 2.43 8.33
CA MET A 68 0.45 1.33 7.41
C MET A 68 1.66 0.61 7.98
N ARG A 69 1.56 -0.71 8.12
CA ARG A 69 2.69 -1.50 8.60
C ARG A 69 3.06 -2.53 7.55
N PHE A 70 4.35 -2.64 7.30
CA PHE A 70 4.90 -3.54 6.30
C PHE A 70 5.81 -4.56 6.95
N HIS A 71 5.77 -5.78 6.41
CA HIS A 71 6.75 -6.79 6.79
C HIS A 71 8.06 -6.50 6.05
N THR A 72 9.16 -6.46 6.79
CA THR A 72 10.47 -6.16 6.23
C THR A 72 11.56 -6.89 7.00
N ASP A 73 12.67 -7.16 6.30
CA ASP A 73 13.88 -7.67 6.93
C ASP A 73 14.65 -6.46 7.48
N HIS A 74 14.79 -6.38 8.80
CA HIS A 74 15.43 -5.22 9.42
C HIS A 74 16.94 -5.15 9.18
N ARG A 75 17.53 -6.16 8.53
CA ARG A 75 18.92 -6.09 8.06
C ARG A 75 19.01 -5.40 6.70
N ALA A 76 17.90 -5.15 6.05
CA ALA A 76 17.90 -4.55 4.73
C ALA A 76 18.22 -3.05 4.81
N ALA A 77 18.85 -2.53 3.77
CA ALA A 77 19.24 -1.12 3.68
C ALA A 77 18.04 -0.18 3.80
N LYS A 78 16.85 -0.60 3.41
CA LYS A 78 15.64 0.23 3.48
C LYS A 78 15.30 0.68 4.90
N ILE A 79 15.67 -0.10 5.92
CA ILE A 79 15.47 0.30 7.32
C ILE A 79 16.28 1.56 7.62
N LYS A 80 17.53 1.57 7.18
CA LYS A 80 18.39 2.73 7.33
C LYS A 80 17.83 3.94 6.60
N HIS A 81 17.30 3.74 5.39
CA HIS A 81 16.70 4.84 4.61
C HIS A 81 15.54 5.49 5.36
N PHE A 82 14.66 4.69 5.95
CA PHE A 82 13.52 5.23 6.69
C PHE A 82 13.96 5.99 7.93
N THR A 83 15.06 5.58 8.55
CA THR A 83 15.61 6.26 9.73
C THR A 83 16.22 7.62 9.36
N GLU A 84 16.94 7.67 8.24
CA GLU A 84 17.59 8.91 7.80
C GLU A 84 16.64 9.90 7.14
N ASN A 85 15.61 9.41 6.47
CA ASN A 85 14.63 10.23 5.78
C ASN A 85 13.27 9.57 5.89
N SER A 86 12.34 10.26 6.56
CA SER A 86 11.02 9.73 6.84
C SER A 86 10.02 9.88 5.69
N ASN A 87 10.42 10.50 4.58
CA ASN A 87 9.54 10.66 3.42
C ASN A 87 9.54 9.38 2.60
N VAL A 88 8.35 8.79 2.43
CA VAL A 88 8.18 7.59 1.65
C VAL A 88 6.97 7.73 0.74
N SER A 89 6.94 6.94 -0.32
CA SER A 89 5.80 6.84 -1.22
C SER A 89 5.37 5.38 -1.31
N VAL A 90 4.07 5.15 -1.35
CA VAL A 90 3.50 3.80 -1.47
C VAL A 90 2.59 3.77 -2.68
N ILE A 91 2.84 2.83 -3.60
CA ILE A 91 2.04 2.68 -4.80
C ILE A 91 1.51 1.27 -4.88
N GLY A 92 0.20 1.16 -5.04
CA GLY A 92 -0.47 -0.11 -5.28
C GLY A 92 -1.15 -0.11 -6.64
N TYR A 93 -1.22 -1.25 -7.27
CA TYR A 93 -1.91 -1.42 -8.53
C TYR A 93 -2.42 -2.84 -8.66
N ASP A 94 -3.65 -2.99 -9.11
CA ASP A 94 -4.22 -4.28 -9.44
C ASP A 94 -5.14 -4.10 -10.65
N PRO A 95 -4.85 -4.75 -11.78
CA PRO A 95 -5.65 -4.56 -13.00
C PRO A 95 -7.07 -5.12 -12.88
N ASP A 96 -7.34 -5.93 -11.86
CA ASP A 96 -8.64 -6.54 -11.65
C ASP A 96 -9.57 -5.71 -10.76
N LEU A 97 -9.12 -4.56 -10.32
CA LEU A 97 -9.92 -3.67 -9.47
C LEU A 97 -10.30 -2.36 -10.14
#